data_7c69535ad177eb30efca26fc27d077a0
#
_entry.id   7c69535ad177eb30efca26fc27d077a0
#
_cell.length_a   1.000
_cell.length_b   1.000
_cell.length_c   1.000
_cell.angle_alpha   90.00
_cell.angle_beta   90.00
_cell.angle_gamma   90.00
#
_symmetry.space_group_name_H-M   'P 1'
#
loop_
_entity.id
_entity.type
_entity.pdbx_description
1 polymer ?
#
loop_
_entity_poly.entity_id
_entity_poly.type
_entity_poly.pdbx_seq_one_letter_code
_entity_poly.pdbx_strand_id
1 'polypeptide(L)'
;MLTKDSHIPFIETITDFFRIYGLGKPLHRDFMCMRLEDQPDEKLMHMPLSRVNFYRVILFTNARLHFYSAEKKVNTVRNCLCFSYPGKLESWTRSGRLHGYVVYFSAAFSGLDVTSPSYDKEYPFFNFDSEQLIPLTTDETTELRNCLEEMVREMYAYADEHLEI
;
A
#
# COMPACT_ATOMS: atom_id res chain seq x y z
N MET A 1 -31.85 -21.21 -3.87
CA MET A 1 -31.27 -20.74 -2.60
C MET A 1 -30.32 -19.59 -2.93
N LEU A 2 -30.80 -18.36 -2.80
CA LEU A 2 -30.07 -17.17 -3.20
C LEU A 2 -28.92 -16.95 -2.21
N THR A 3 -27.69 -17.01 -2.68
CA THR A 3 -26.48 -16.70 -1.96
C THR A 3 -26.55 -15.25 -1.46
N LYS A 4 -26.35 -15.07 -0.16
CA LYS A 4 -26.12 -13.75 0.46
C LYS A 4 -25.10 -13.00 -0.40
N ASP A 5 -25.48 -11.85 -0.93
CA ASP A 5 -24.56 -10.86 -1.47
C ASP A 5 -23.53 -10.57 -0.38
N SER A 6 -22.35 -11.15 -0.51
CA SER A 6 -21.24 -10.82 0.36
C SER A 6 -20.80 -9.42 -0.01
N HIS A 7 -21.28 -8.45 0.75
CA HIS A 7 -20.91 -7.05 0.57
C HIS A 7 -19.39 -6.91 0.71
N ILE A 8 -18.72 -6.58 -0.39
CA ILE A 8 -17.27 -6.35 -0.40
C ILE A 8 -16.99 -5.05 0.34
N PRO A 9 -16.20 -5.07 1.42
CA PRO A 9 -15.88 -3.86 2.17
C PRO A 9 -15.18 -2.82 1.30
N PHE A 10 -15.56 -1.56 1.48
CA PHE A 10 -14.92 -0.39 0.90
C PHE A 10 -14.33 0.45 2.02
N ILE A 11 -13.01 0.56 2.09
CA ILE A 11 -12.28 1.27 3.14
C ILE A 11 -11.97 2.68 2.64
N GLU A 12 -12.65 3.68 3.21
CA GLU A 12 -12.64 5.05 2.72
C GLU A 12 -11.33 5.80 2.97
N THR A 13 -10.72 5.60 4.14
CA THR A 13 -9.58 6.42 4.56
C THR A 13 -8.40 5.57 5.03
N ILE A 14 -7.21 6.16 4.98
CA ILE A 14 -5.99 5.56 5.55
C ILE A 14 -6.18 5.33 7.05
N THR A 15 -6.81 6.27 7.75
CA THR A 15 -7.10 6.14 9.19
C THR A 15 -8.01 4.95 9.49
N ASP A 16 -9.05 4.71 8.68
CA ASP A 16 -9.92 3.54 8.82
C ASP A 16 -9.16 2.24 8.57
N PHE A 17 -8.32 2.22 7.55
CA PHE A 17 -7.48 1.06 7.25
C PHE A 17 -6.55 0.72 8.43
N PHE A 18 -5.87 1.70 8.98
CA PHE A 18 -4.99 1.53 10.13
C PHE A 18 -5.76 1.02 11.35
N ARG A 19 -6.95 1.56 11.60
CA ARG A 19 -7.82 1.12 12.70
C ARG A 19 -8.30 -0.32 12.51
N ILE A 20 -8.79 -0.67 11.32
CA ILE A 20 -9.30 -2.01 11.01
C ILE A 20 -8.22 -3.06 11.18
N TYR A 21 -7.02 -2.78 10.70
CA TYR A 21 -5.90 -3.73 10.74
C TYR A 21 -4.96 -3.55 11.94
N GLY A 22 -5.32 -2.69 12.90
CA GLY A 22 -4.56 -2.52 14.13
C GLY A 22 -3.14 -2.00 13.93
N LEU A 23 -2.94 -1.14 12.93
CA LEU A 23 -1.64 -0.53 12.62
C LEU A 23 -1.34 0.73 13.44
N GLY A 24 -2.20 1.06 14.40
CA GLY A 24 -2.11 2.29 15.18
C GLY A 24 -2.81 3.45 14.50
N LYS A 25 -2.32 4.67 14.74
CA LYS A 25 -2.83 5.89 14.14
C LYS A 25 -1.80 6.41 13.12
N PRO A 26 -2.19 6.73 11.88
CA PRO A 26 -1.26 7.33 10.95
C PRO A 26 -0.83 8.73 11.43
N LEU A 27 0.42 9.10 11.17
CA LEU A 27 0.98 10.40 11.57
C LEU A 27 0.33 11.56 10.82
N HIS A 28 -0.16 11.31 9.61
CA HIS A 28 -0.95 12.27 8.83
C HIS A 28 -2.13 11.54 8.17
N ARG A 29 -3.30 12.18 8.13
CA ARG A 29 -4.53 11.56 7.63
C ARG A 29 -4.52 11.20 6.15
N ASP A 30 -3.78 11.96 5.34
CA ASP A 30 -3.75 11.84 3.88
C ASP A 30 -2.44 11.30 3.31
N PHE A 31 -1.45 11.09 4.17
CA PHE A 31 -0.15 10.56 3.78
C PHE A 31 0.53 9.81 4.92
N MET A 32 1.12 8.67 4.61
CA MET A 32 1.94 7.92 5.56
C MET A 32 3.01 7.13 4.82
N CYS A 33 4.25 7.22 5.25
CA CYS A 33 5.34 6.34 4.83
C CYS A 33 5.87 5.58 6.04
N MET A 34 6.01 4.25 5.92
CA MET A 34 6.50 3.43 7.02
C MET A 34 7.30 2.24 6.52
N ARG A 35 8.17 1.72 7.38
CA ARG A 35 8.82 0.43 7.14
C ARG A 35 7.82 -0.69 7.39
N LEU A 36 7.84 -1.72 6.55
CA LEU A 36 7.00 -2.90 6.73
C LEU A 36 7.40 -3.68 7.99
N GLU A 37 8.67 -3.65 8.38
CA GLU A 37 9.19 -4.26 9.59
C GLU A 37 8.61 -3.67 10.88
N ASP A 38 8.15 -2.41 10.83
CA ASP A 38 7.56 -1.71 11.98
C ASP A 38 6.08 -2.07 12.18
N GLN A 39 5.46 -2.81 11.25
CA GLN A 39 4.12 -3.32 11.43
C GLN A 39 4.09 -4.43 12.50
N PRO A 40 3.06 -4.45 13.36
CA PRO A 40 2.91 -5.52 14.35
C PRO A 40 2.86 -6.90 13.68
N ASP A 41 3.68 -7.84 14.13
CA ASP A 41 3.80 -9.17 13.53
C ASP A 41 2.48 -9.94 13.47
N GLU A 42 1.61 -9.74 14.46
CA GLU A 42 0.38 -10.51 14.63
C GLU A 42 -0.84 -9.90 13.94
N LYS A 43 -0.76 -8.65 13.47
CA LYS A 43 -1.97 -7.92 13.10
C LYS A 43 -2.33 -8.03 11.64
N LEU A 44 -1.54 -7.69 10.71
CA LEU A 44 -1.92 -7.71 9.31
C LEU A 44 -1.45 -9.00 8.60
N MET A 45 -1.94 -10.16 9.05
CA MET A 45 -1.62 -11.46 8.42
C MET A 45 -2.47 -11.77 7.19
N HIS A 46 -3.68 -11.24 7.16
CA HIS A 46 -4.63 -11.47 6.09
C HIS A 46 -5.48 -10.24 5.86
N MET A 47 -5.51 -9.76 4.62
CA MET A 47 -6.47 -8.76 4.16
C MET A 47 -7.54 -9.45 3.32
N PRO A 48 -8.78 -9.53 3.80
CA PRO A 48 -9.87 -10.11 3.03
C PRO A 48 -10.16 -9.30 1.78
N LEU A 49 -10.87 -9.89 0.84
CA LEU A 49 -11.27 -9.22 -0.38
C LEU A 49 -11.96 -7.89 -0.07
N SER A 50 -11.36 -6.80 -0.49
CA SER A 50 -11.81 -5.44 -0.20
C SER A 50 -11.35 -4.45 -1.26
N ARG A 51 -11.90 -3.25 -1.19
CA ARG A 51 -11.46 -2.07 -1.97
C ARG A 51 -11.05 -0.98 -1.01
N VAL A 52 -10.08 -0.19 -1.41
CA VAL A 52 -9.64 1.01 -0.66
C VAL A 52 -9.85 2.26 -1.51
N ASN A 53 -10.01 3.42 -0.87
CA ASN A 53 -10.15 4.71 -1.55
C ASN A 53 -8.90 5.58 -1.41
N PHE A 54 -7.75 4.97 -1.48
CA PHE A 54 -6.45 5.64 -1.45
C PHE A 54 -5.41 4.85 -2.24
N TYR A 55 -4.28 5.47 -2.49
CA TYR A 55 -3.16 4.86 -3.18
C TYR A 55 -2.20 4.20 -2.20
N ARG A 56 -1.56 3.13 -2.65
CA ARG A 56 -0.41 2.52 -1.98
C ARG A 56 0.68 2.22 -2.99
N VAL A 57 1.91 2.54 -2.62
CA VAL A 57 3.12 2.09 -3.31
C VAL A 57 3.93 1.29 -2.30
N ILE A 58 4.20 0.04 -2.61
CA ILE A 58 4.86 -0.88 -1.70
C ILE A 58 6.15 -1.37 -2.35
N LEU A 59 7.28 -1.13 -1.69
CA LEU A 59 8.55 -1.75 -2.03
C LEU A 59 8.74 -3.00 -1.18
N PHE A 60 8.72 -4.16 -1.79
CA PHE A 60 9.11 -5.41 -1.13
C PHE A 60 10.58 -5.70 -1.41
N THR A 61 11.41 -5.70 -0.38
CA THR A 61 12.79 -6.20 -0.46
C THR A 61 12.82 -7.71 -0.21
N ASN A 62 11.97 -8.21 0.65
CA ASN A 62 11.73 -9.63 0.87
C ASN A 62 10.35 -9.85 1.49
N ALA A 63 9.52 -10.69 0.88
CA ALA A 63 8.20 -11.01 1.42
C ALA A 63 7.70 -12.39 0.93
N ARG A 64 6.95 -13.06 1.77
CA ARG A 64 6.16 -14.23 1.38
C ARG A 64 4.69 -13.83 1.45
N LEU A 65 4.09 -13.70 0.29
CA LEU A 65 2.74 -13.20 0.12
C LEU A 65 1.96 -14.09 -0.84
N HIS A 66 0.68 -14.25 -0.56
CA HIS A 66 -0.29 -14.75 -1.51
C HIS A 66 -1.22 -13.60 -1.87
N PHE A 67 -1.08 -13.09 -3.08
CA PHE A 67 -2.01 -12.11 -3.64
C PHE A 67 -3.13 -12.81 -4.40
N TYR A 68 -4.33 -12.35 -4.17
CA TYR A 68 -5.46 -12.56 -5.05
C TYR A 68 -5.80 -11.22 -5.70
N SER A 69 -5.20 -10.97 -6.83
CA SER A 69 -5.59 -9.90 -7.73
C SER A 69 -5.85 -10.56 -9.07
N ALA A 70 -7.12 -10.55 -9.48
CA ALA A 70 -7.57 -10.93 -10.83
C ALA A 70 -6.76 -12.07 -11.50
N GLU A 71 -6.71 -13.27 -10.91
CA GLU A 71 -6.18 -14.52 -11.50
C GLU A 71 -4.70 -14.86 -11.27
N LYS A 72 -3.86 -14.02 -10.69
CA LYS A 72 -2.45 -14.38 -10.45
C LYS A 72 -2.18 -14.65 -8.97
N LYS A 73 -1.76 -15.87 -8.67
CA LYS A 73 -1.25 -16.27 -7.36
C LYS A 73 0.27 -16.03 -7.33
N VAL A 74 0.72 -15.09 -6.51
CA VAL A 74 2.16 -14.85 -6.30
C VAL A 74 2.56 -15.37 -4.92
N ASN A 75 3.60 -16.20 -4.85
CA ASN A 75 3.98 -16.88 -3.61
C ASN A 75 5.15 -16.23 -2.87
N THR A 76 6.09 -15.62 -3.58
CA THR A 76 7.26 -14.94 -3.00
C THR A 76 7.66 -13.78 -3.86
N VAL A 77 7.91 -12.65 -3.24
CA VAL A 77 8.35 -11.43 -3.90
C VAL A 77 9.65 -10.92 -3.28
N ARG A 78 10.56 -10.49 -4.12
CA ARG A 78 11.84 -9.92 -3.73
C ARG A 78 12.21 -8.82 -4.70
N ASN A 79 12.63 -7.68 -4.17
CA ASN A 79 13.01 -6.50 -4.96
C ASN A 79 11.97 -6.14 -6.03
N CYS A 80 10.76 -5.85 -5.59
CA CYS A 80 9.70 -5.42 -6.49
C CYS A 80 8.84 -4.31 -5.91
N LEU A 81 8.24 -3.52 -6.80
CA LEU A 81 7.18 -2.57 -6.48
C LEU A 81 5.81 -3.19 -6.70
N CYS A 82 4.91 -2.90 -5.79
CA CYS A 82 3.51 -3.22 -5.90
C CYS A 82 2.69 -1.94 -5.79
N PHE A 83 1.68 -1.81 -6.65
CA PHE A 83 0.80 -0.64 -6.69
C PHE A 83 -0.63 -1.01 -6.37
N SER A 84 -1.28 -0.17 -5.58
CA SER A 84 -2.70 -0.22 -5.30
C SER A 84 -3.30 1.18 -5.51
N TYR A 85 -4.53 1.24 -5.97
CA TYR A 85 -5.20 2.47 -6.35
C TYR A 85 -6.67 2.45 -5.90
N PRO A 86 -7.35 3.60 -5.83
CA PRO A 86 -8.73 3.66 -5.41
C PRO A 86 -9.67 2.75 -6.22
N GLY A 87 -10.45 1.95 -5.53
CA GLY A 87 -11.42 1.03 -6.13
C GLY A 87 -10.86 -0.31 -6.59
N LYS A 88 -9.56 -0.53 -6.56
CA LYS A 88 -8.97 -1.83 -6.89
C LYS A 88 -9.47 -2.92 -5.94
N LEU A 89 -9.93 -4.01 -6.51
CA LEU A 89 -10.32 -5.20 -5.76
C LEU A 89 -9.10 -6.05 -5.46
N GLU A 90 -8.82 -6.27 -4.20
CA GLU A 90 -7.64 -7.03 -3.79
C GLU A 90 -7.84 -7.77 -2.47
N SER A 91 -7.13 -8.85 -2.32
CA SER A 91 -6.92 -9.54 -1.05
C SER A 91 -5.49 -10.08 -1.00
N TRP A 92 -4.97 -10.27 0.18
CA TRP A 92 -3.67 -10.89 0.35
C TRP A 92 -3.51 -11.55 1.72
N THR A 93 -2.62 -12.51 1.78
CA THR A 93 -2.20 -13.20 3.00
C THR A 93 -0.68 -13.23 3.03
N ARG A 94 -0.08 -12.91 4.16
CA ARG A 94 1.37 -13.02 4.35
C ARG A 94 1.74 -14.22 5.21
N SER A 95 2.93 -14.77 4.95
CA SER A 95 3.59 -15.76 5.79
C SER A 95 4.86 -15.14 6.37
N GLY A 96 4.85 -14.83 7.66
CA GLY A 96 5.98 -14.22 8.35
C GLY A 96 6.09 -12.70 8.14
N ARG A 97 7.26 -12.17 8.52
CA ARG A 97 7.54 -10.74 8.49
C ARG A 97 7.76 -10.24 7.06
N LEU A 98 7.20 -9.09 6.77
CA LEU A 98 7.45 -8.36 5.54
C LEU A 98 8.66 -7.44 5.70
N HIS A 99 9.45 -7.28 4.65
CA HIS A 99 10.59 -6.37 4.60
C HIS A 99 10.45 -5.40 3.44
N GLY A 100 10.63 -4.14 3.73
CA GLY A 100 10.51 -3.05 2.76
C GLY A 100 9.78 -1.85 3.30
N TYR A 101 9.05 -1.16 2.43
CA TYR A 101 8.38 0.10 2.74
C TYR A 101 7.01 0.15 2.12
N VAL A 102 6.11 0.91 2.72
CA VAL A 102 4.82 1.24 2.14
C VAL A 102 4.55 2.73 2.27
N VAL A 103 4.08 3.33 1.18
CA VAL A 103 3.58 4.70 1.11
C VAL A 103 2.09 4.64 0.88
N TYR A 104 1.33 5.30 1.75
CA TYR A 104 -0.11 5.52 1.62
C TYR A 104 -0.34 6.98 1.30
N PHE A 105 -1.20 7.28 0.34
CA PHE A 105 -1.62 8.66 0.09
C PHE A 105 -3.01 8.74 -0.51
N SER A 106 -3.75 9.79 -0.16
CA SER A 106 -5.07 10.07 -0.73
C SER A 106 -4.94 10.81 -2.07
N ALA A 107 -6.00 10.77 -2.86
CA ALA A 107 -6.11 11.58 -4.07
C ALA A 107 -5.99 13.09 -3.76
N ALA A 108 -6.55 13.53 -2.63
CA ALA A 108 -6.46 14.92 -2.18
C ALA A 108 -5.00 15.35 -1.91
N PHE A 109 -4.19 14.48 -1.33
CA PHE A 109 -2.77 14.75 -1.09
C PHE A 109 -1.95 14.82 -2.37
N SER A 110 -2.16 13.88 -3.27
CA SER A 110 -1.35 13.76 -4.49
C SER A 110 -1.75 14.73 -5.59
N GLY A 111 -2.97 15.27 -5.56
CA GLY A 111 -3.52 16.06 -6.65
C GLY A 111 -3.76 15.26 -7.94
N LEU A 112 -3.73 13.94 -7.89
CA LEU A 112 -4.00 13.08 -9.04
C LEU A 112 -5.45 13.23 -9.48
N ASP A 113 -5.66 13.56 -10.74
CA ASP A 113 -6.97 13.69 -11.36
C ASP A 113 -7.23 12.50 -12.29
N VAL A 114 -7.98 11.52 -11.78
CA VAL A 114 -8.37 10.32 -12.54
C VAL A 114 -9.28 10.63 -13.73
N THR A 115 -9.88 11.83 -13.78
CA THR A 115 -10.72 12.26 -14.89
C THR A 115 -9.93 12.92 -16.02
N SER A 116 -8.66 13.22 -15.80
CA SER A 116 -7.77 13.78 -16.82
C SER A 116 -7.59 12.80 -17.98
N PRO A 117 -7.73 13.23 -19.24
CA PRO A 117 -7.51 12.37 -20.40
C PRO A 117 -6.09 11.79 -20.52
N SER A 118 -5.10 12.41 -19.86
CA SER A 118 -3.71 11.97 -19.83
C SER A 118 -3.37 11.05 -18.63
N TYR A 119 -4.32 10.84 -17.70
CA TYR A 119 -4.06 10.10 -16.46
C TYR A 119 -3.42 8.72 -16.69
N ASP A 120 -4.03 7.91 -17.54
CA ASP A 120 -3.52 6.55 -17.80
C ASP A 120 -2.13 6.54 -18.46
N LYS A 121 -1.81 7.57 -19.22
CA LYS A 121 -0.51 7.73 -19.84
C LYS A 121 0.56 8.23 -18.87
N GLU A 122 0.19 9.13 -17.98
CA GLU A 122 1.11 9.71 -17.00
C GLU A 122 1.35 8.75 -15.81
N TYR A 123 0.31 7.99 -15.44
CA TYR A 123 0.34 7.06 -14.29
C TYR A 123 -0.11 5.65 -14.66
N PRO A 124 0.58 4.97 -15.60
CA PRO A 124 0.12 3.69 -16.14
C PRO A 124 0.05 2.57 -15.11
N PHE A 125 0.78 2.68 -14.00
CA PHE A 125 0.79 1.69 -12.91
C PHE A 125 -0.40 1.81 -11.96
N PHE A 126 -1.22 2.85 -12.07
CA PHE A 126 -2.46 3.04 -11.31
C PHE A 126 -3.71 2.76 -12.12
N ASN A 127 -3.64 1.93 -13.13
CA ASN A 127 -4.79 1.54 -13.91
C ASN A 127 -5.05 0.03 -13.85
N PHE A 128 -6.23 -0.38 -14.28
CA PHE A 128 -6.71 -1.75 -14.20
C PHE A 128 -5.88 -2.75 -15.02
N ASP A 129 -5.31 -2.32 -16.14
CA ASP A 129 -4.56 -3.18 -17.06
C ASP A 129 -3.06 -3.28 -16.72
N SER A 130 -2.60 -2.57 -15.70
CA SER A 130 -1.18 -2.53 -15.33
C SER A 130 -0.73 -3.82 -14.63
N GLU A 131 0.54 -4.16 -14.82
CA GLU A 131 1.17 -5.17 -13.99
C GLU A 131 1.22 -4.72 -12.54
N GLN A 132 0.81 -5.61 -11.64
CA GLN A 132 0.68 -5.33 -10.22
C GLN A 132 2.02 -5.36 -9.47
N LEU A 133 2.99 -6.09 -10.01
CA LEU A 133 4.32 -6.28 -9.47
C LEU A 133 5.35 -5.91 -10.54
N ILE A 134 6.17 -4.92 -10.24
CA ILE A 134 7.26 -4.49 -11.11
C ILE A 134 8.57 -4.96 -10.49
N PRO A 135 9.27 -5.90 -11.12
CA PRO A 135 10.57 -6.35 -10.64
C PRO A 135 11.61 -5.23 -10.75
N LEU A 136 12.50 -5.15 -9.77
CA LEU A 136 13.57 -4.17 -9.69
C LEU A 136 14.92 -4.86 -9.68
N THR A 137 15.92 -4.20 -10.25
CA THR A 137 17.33 -4.56 -10.05
C THR A 137 17.75 -4.24 -8.61
N THR A 138 18.90 -4.78 -8.20
CA THR A 138 19.48 -4.48 -6.88
C THR A 138 19.79 -3.00 -6.72
N ASP A 139 20.29 -2.34 -7.76
CA ASP A 139 20.61 -0.90 -7.73
C ASP A 139 19.35 -0.06 -7.62
N GLU A 140 18.32 -0.32 -8.41
CA GLU A 140 17.01 0.34 -8.34
C GLU A 140 16.37 0.17 -6.95
N THR A 141 16.45 -1.03 -6.39
CA THR A 141 15.96 -1.31 -5.03
C THR A 141 16.69 -0.48 -3.99
N THR A 142 18.01 -0.36 -4.10
CA THR A 142 18.84 0.43 -3.19
C THR A 142 18.51 1.93 -3.27
N GLU A 143 18.36 2.47 -4.46
CA GLU A 143 17.97 3.88 -4.67
C GLU A 143 16.60 4.19 -4.06
N LEU A 144 15.60 3.36 -4.36
CA LEU A 144 14.25 3.53 -3.81
C LEU A 144 14.22 3.37 -2.30
N ARG A 145 14.95 2.40 -1.75
CA ARG A 145 15.07 2.22 -0.30
C ARG A 145 15.64 3.44 0.38
N ASN A 146 16.69 4.05 -0.18
CA ASN A 146 17.28 5.26 0.38
C ASN A 146 16.27 6.42 0.38
N CYS A 147 15.56 6.62 -0.73
CA CYS A 147 14.53 7.64 -0.83
C CYS A 147 13.39 7.43 0.18
N LEU A 148 12.87 6.20 0.28
CA LEU A 148 11.79 5.85 1.19
C LEU A 148 12.23 5.95 2.66
N GLU A 149 13.47 5.63 2.97
CA GLU A 149 14.03 5.80 4.31
C GLU A 149 14.10 7.28 4.72
N GLU A 150 14.44 8.17 3.81
CA GLU A 150 14.37 9.61 4.05
C GLU A 150 12.93 10.07 4.28
N MET A 151 11.98 9.59 3.49
CA MET A 151 10.56 9.90 3.70
C MET A 151 10.07 9.45 5.08
N VAL A 152 10.49 8.28 5.55
CA VAL A 152 10.16 7.80 6.90
C VAL A 152 10.73 8.73 7.97
N ARG A 153 11.98 9.15 7.84
CA ARG A 153 12.61 10.09 8.79
C ARG A 153 11.88 11.43 8.84
N GLU A 154 11.55 11.99 7.69
CA GLU A 154 10.78 13.23 7.59
C GLU A 154 9.40 13.12 8.25
N MET A 155 8.72 11.99 8.06
CA MET A 155 7.42 11.74 8.71
C MET A 155 7.52 11.76 10.23
N TYR A 156 8.53 11.11 10.81
CA TYR A 156 8.72 11.09 12.26
C TYR A 156 9.19 12.45 12.80
N ALA A 157 10.08 13.15 12.10
CA ALA A 157 10.49 14.51 12.48
C ALA A 157 9.29 15.46 12.50
N TYR A 158 8.43 15.41 11.49
CA TYR A 158 7.19 16.19 11.45
C TYR A 158 6.27 15.90 12.62
N ALA A 159 6.12 14.62 12.97
CA ALA A 159 5.27 14.20 14.10
C ALA A 159 5.81 14.72 15.43
N ASP A 160 7.11 14.62 15.66
CA ASP A 160 7.75 15.09 16.89
C ASP A 160 7.58 16.60 17.07
N GLU A 161 7.71 17.39 16.02
CA GLU A 161 7.50 18.83 16.04
C GLU A 161 6.05 19.26 16.30
N HIS A 162 5.07 18.41 15.95
CA HIS A 162 3.64 18.75 16.02
C HIS A 162 2.89 18.05 17.17
N LEU A 163 3.50 17.10 17.85
CA LEU A 163 2.93 16.42 19.03
C LEU A 163 3.30 17.07 20.36
N GLU A 164 4.17 18.07 20.37
CA GLU A 164 4.55 18.85 21.56
C GLU A 164 3.61 20.03 21.87
N ILE A 165 2.39 19.98 21.34
CA ILE A 165 1.36 20.96 21.67
C ILE A 165 0.24 20.31 22.44
#